data_c0fe608bbed5e475eff90b339452e0d5
#
_entry.id   c0fe608bbed5e475eff90b339452e0d5
#
_cell.length_a   1.000
_cell.length_b   1.000
_cell.length_c   1.000
_cell.angle_alpha   90.00
_cell.angle_beta   90.00
_cell.angle_gamma   90.00
#
_symmetry.space_group_name_H-M   'P 1'
#
loop_
_entity.id
_entity.type
_entity.pdbx_description
1 polymer ?
#
loop_
_entity_poly.entity_id
_entity_poly.type
_entity_poly.pdbx_seq_one_letter_code
_entity_poly.pdbx_strand_id
1 'polypeptide(L)'
;MKTYERNLLDDMRLSLELLWKKILGKDCSLENQKAEIGKWLKTKETTEHFRSMFRGLTTYFTNYQNSNIKHNDKVNIQEVEFIIELTSLFMRNIIKLNKK
;
A
#
# COMPACT_ATOMS: atom_id res chain seq x y z
N MET A 1 13.17 -3.09 -15.03
CA MET A 1 11.82 -3.66 -14.82
C MET A 1 11.02 -3.52 -16.09
N LYS A 2 10.38 -4.59 -16.49
CA LYS A 2 9.57 -4.56 -17.70
C LYS A 2 8.31 -3.73 -17.47
N THR A 3 7.77 -3.21 -18.57
CA THR A 3 6.57 -2.36 -18.50
C THR A 3 5.41 -3.07 -17.80
N TYR A 4 5.26 -4.38 -18.03
CA TYR A 4 4.18 -5.15 -17.43
C TYR A 4 4.25 -5.15 -15.90
N GLU A 5 5.43 -5.43 -15.35
CA GLU A 5 5.60 -5.46 -13.89
C GLU A 5 5.42 -4.08 -13.28
N ARG A 6 5.91 -3.06 -13.96
CA ARG A 6 5.73 -1.68 -13.51
C ARG A 6 4.26 -1.31 -13.45
N ASN A 7 3.52 -1.68 -14.49
CA ASN A 7 2.09 -1.38 -14.54
C ASN A 7 1.32 -2.10 -13.44
N LEU A 8 1.70 -3.34 -13.13
CA LEU A 8 1.06 -4.08 -12.05
C LEU A 8 1.27 -3.39 -10.70
N LEU A 9 2.49 -2.93 -10.44
CA LEU A 9 2.79 -2.22 -9.20
C LEU A 9 2.04 -0.89 -9.13
N ASP A 10 2.00 -0.16 -10.24
CA ASP A 10 1.29 1.11 -10.29
C ASP A 10 -0.21 0.92 -10.04
N ASP A 11 -0.78 -0.10 -10.68
CA ASP A 11 -2.21 -0.40 -10.50
C ASP A 11 -2.51 -0.80 -9.06
N MET A 12 -1.62 -1.58 -8.46
CA MET A 12 -1.82 -2.02 -7.08
C MET A 12 -1.69 -0.86 -6.11
N ARG A 13 -0.72 0.03 -6.33
CA ARG A 13 -0.58 1.24 -5.53
C ARG A 13 -1.85 2.08 -5.62
N LEU A 14 -2.35 2.27 -6.84
CA LEU A 14 -3.56 3.06 -7.04
C LEU A 14 -4.76 2.42 -6.34
N SER A 15 -4.88 1.10 -6.44
CA SER A 15 -5.98 0.38 -5.79
C SER A 15 -5.96 0.60 -4.28
N LEU A 16 -4.77 0.50 -3.68
CA LEU A 16 -4.62 0.71 -2.24
C LEU A 16 -4.96 2.15 -1.87
N GLU A 17 -4.49 3.11 -2.65
CA GLU A 17 -4.77 4.52 -2.42
C GLU A 17 -6.27 4.80 -2.48
N LEU A 18 -6.95 4.26 -3.48
CA LEU A 18 -8.39 4.47 -3.64
C LEU A 18 -9.19 3.85 -2.49
N LEU A 19 -8.76 2.68 -2.03
CA LEU A 19 -9.42 2.06 -0.88
C LEU A 19 -9.30 2.95 0.35
N TRP A 20 -8.10 3.47 0.62
CA TRP A 20 -7.90 4.37 1.74
C TRP A 20 -8.69 5.67 1.61
N LYS A 21 -8.76 6.22 0.40
CA LYS A 21 -9.57 7.44 0.17
C LYS A 21 -11.01 7.19 0.56
N LYS A 22 -11.53 6.03 0.18
CA LYS A 22 -12.91 5.69 0.49
C LYS A 22 -13.13 5.53 1.99
N ILE A 23 -12.23 4.84 2.66
CA ILE A 23 -12.37 4.56 4.10
C ILE A 23 -12.16 5.82 4.93
N LEU A 24 -11.15 6.60 4.60
CA LEU A 24 -10.80 7.80 5.37
C LEU A 24 -11.66 9.00 5.01
N GLY A 25 -12.31 8.97 3.86
CA GLY A 25 -13.12 10.08 3.40
C GLY A 25 -12.32 11.30 3.00
N LYS A 26 -11.05 11.11 2.62
CA LYS A 26 -10.16 12.20 2.23
C LYS A 26 -9.53 11.93 0.88
N ASP A 27 -9.46 12.95 0.04
CA ASP A 27 -8.87 12.84 -1.29
C ASP A 27 -7.39 13.23 -1.23
N CYS A 28 -6.58 12.34 -0.67
CA CYS A 28 -5.14 12.52 -0.54
C CYS A 28 -4.40 11.41 -1.26
N SER A 29 -3.17 11.70 -1.68
CA SER A 29 -2.30 10.67 -2.24
C SER A 29 -1.91 9.68 -1.15
N LEU A 30 -1.47 8.49 -1.56
CA LEU A 30 -1.05 7.46 -0.61
C LEU A 30 0.04 7.97 0.33
N GLU A 31 0.97 8.73 -0.20
CA GLU A 31 2.06 9.31 0.60
C GLU A 31 1.53 10.18 1.74
N ASN A 32 0.48 10.95 1.45
CA ASN A 32 -0.10 11.86 2.44
C ASN A 32 -1.12 11.18 3.34
N GLN A 33 -1.45 9.92 3.10
CA GLN A 33 -2.40 9.16 3.92
C GLN A 33 -1.75 8.48 5.12
N LYS A 34 -0.43 8.41 5.17
CA LYS A 34 0.28 7.60 6.17
C LYS A 34 -0.16 7.86 7.61
N ALA A 35 -0.22 9.12 8.01
CA ALA A 35 -0.60 9.47 9.38
C ALA A 35 -2.04 9.08 9.67
N GLU A 36 -2.92 9.32 8.71
CA GLU A 36 -4.34 9.02 8.86
C GLU A 36 -4.59 7.51 8.91
N ILE A 37 -3.84 6.75 8.11
CA ILE A 37 -3.92 5.28 8.12
C ILE A 37 -3.57 4.76 9.52
N GLY A 38 -2.49 5.27 10.09
CA GLY A 38 -2.07 4.87 11.43
C GLY A 38 -3.13 5.15 12.47
N LYS A 39 -3.72 6.34 12.42
CA LYS A 39 -4.78 6.72 13.36
C LYS A 39 -6.01 5.81 13.20
N TRP A 40 -6.41 5.56 11.96
CA TRP A 40 -7.57 4.71 11.70
C TRP A 40 -7.34 3.29 12.21
N LEU A 41 -6.16 2.72 11.93
CA LEU A 41 -5.82 1.38 12.40
C LEU A 41 -5.82 1.31 13.93
N LYS A 42 -5.40 2.38 14.58
CA LYS A 42 -5.41 2.44 16.04
C LYS A 42 -6.83 2.39 16.58
N THR A 43 -7.79 3.01 15.91
CA THR A 43 -9.19 2.94 16.33
C THR A 43 -9.76 1.54 16.23
N LYS A 44 -9.13 0.66 15.45
CA LYS A 44 -9.54 -0.73 15.29
C LYS A 44 -8.80 -1.68 16.23
N GLU A 45 -8.13 -1.13 17.25
CA GLU A 45 -7.45 -1.89 18.29
C GLU A 45 -6.33 -2.79 17.77
N THR A 46 -5.65 -2.35 16.71
CA THR A 46 -4.50 -3.08 16.19
C THR A 46 -3.25 -2.78 17.02
N THR A 47 -2.28 -3.69 16.97
CA THR A 47 -1.02 -3.48 17.69
C THR A 47 -0.09 -2.59 16.89
N GLU A 48 0.90 -2.01 17.58
CA GLU A 48 1.93 -1.22 16.91
C GLU A 48 2.68 -2.05 15.87
N HIS A 49 2.92 -3.32 16.16
CA HIS A 49 3.61 -4.21 15.21
C HIS A 49 2.80 -4.37 13.91
N PHE A 50 1.50 -4.53 14.05
CA PHE A 50 0.61 -4.65 12.89
C PHE A 50 0.63 -3.36 12.07
N ARG A 51 0.53 -2.22 12.76
CA ARG A 51 0.54 -0.91 12.08
C ARG A 51 1.86 -0.65 11.36
N SER A 52 2.96 -1.13 11.94
CA SER A 52 4.28 -1.01 11.30
C SER A 52 4.34 -1.73 9.95
N MET A 53 3.65 -2.86 9.85
CA MET A 53 3.59 -3.60 8.59
C MET A 53 2.90 -2.78 7.51
N PHE A 54 1.81 -2.12 7.85
CA PHE A 54 1.12 -1.25 6.91
C PHE A 54 1.98 -0.05 6.51
N ARG A 55 2.70 0.53 7.48
CA ARG A 55 3.62 1.63 7.17
C ARG A 55 4.70 1.17 6.20
N GLY A 56 5.23 -0.03 6.42
CA GLY A 56 6.24 -0.60 5.54
C GLY A 56 5.74 -0.78 4.12
N LEU A 57 4.54 -1.30 3.97
CA LEU A 57 3.95 -1.49 2.64
C LEU A 57 3.71 -0.15 1.95
N THR A 58 3.15 0.82 2.69
CA THR A 58 2.91 2.15 2.14
C THR A 58 4.22 2.81 1.71
N THR A 59 5.26 2.67 2.54
CA THR A 59 6.58 3.19 2.22
C THR A 59 7.18 2.52 0.99
N TYR A 60 6.95 1.21 0.84
CA TYR A 60 7.41 0.52 -0.36
C TYR A 60 6.85 1.19 -1.62
N PHE A 61 5.56 1.44 -1.65
CA PHE A 61 4.93 2.04 -2.83
C PHE A 61 5.38 3.48 -3.07
N THR A 62 5.50 4.28 -2.01
CA THR A 62 5.93 5.66 -2.18
C THR A 62 7.40 5.74 -2.61
N ASN A 63 8.26 4.86 -2.09
CA ASN A 63 9.64 4.79 -2.52
C ASN A 63 9.76 4.32 -3.96
N TYR A 64 8.98 3.32 -4.35
CA TYR A 64 8.95 2.84 -5.72
C TYR A 64 8.57 3.98 -6.66
N GLN A 65 7.56 4.77 -6.28
CA GLN A 65 7.09 5.88 -7.09
C GLN A 65 8.17 6.93 -7.29
N ASN A 66 8.95 7.20 -6.24
CA ASN A 66 9.86 8.34 -6.21
C ASN A 66 11.33 7.97 -6.34
N SER A 67 11.67 6.69 -6.45
CA SER A 67 13.06 6.24 -6.40
C SER A 67 13.58 5.86 -7.77
N ASN A 68 14.89 5.58 -7.81
CA ASN A 68 15.57 5.13 -9.00
C ASN A 68 15.17 3.73 -9.43
N ILE A 69 14.42 3.00 -8.62
CA ILE A 69 13.92 1.68 -8.99
C ILE A 69 13.13 1.76 -10.29
N LYS A 70 12.35 2.82 -10.45
CA LYS A 70 11.57 3.04 -11.67
C LYS A 70 12.46 3.13 -12.90
N HIS A 71 13.68 3.58 -12.73
CA HIS A 71 14.59 3.82 -13.84
C HIS A 71 15.62 2.70 -14.04
N ASN A 72 15.84 1.90 -13.01
CA ASN A 72 16.91 0.90 -13.01
C ASN A 72 16.46 -0.50 -13.36
N ASP A 73 15.16 -0.76 -13.38
CA ASP A 73 14.59 -2.06 -13.73
C ASP A 73 15.18 -3.21 -12.91
N LYS A 74 15.38 -2.99 -11.62
CA LYS A 74 15.99 -3.98 -10.76
C LYS A 74 15.01 -4.88 -10.03
N VAL A 75 13.73 -4.57 -10.10
CA VAL A 75 12.70 -5.34 -9.38
C VAL A 75 12.35 -6.56 -10.22
N ASN A 76 12.50 -7.76 -9.64
CA ASN A 76 12.19 -8.99 -10.37
C ASN A 76 10.72 -9.36 -10.20
N ILE A 77 10.28 -10.27 -11.07
CA ILE A 77 8.86 -10.65 -11.10
C ILE A 77 8.41 -11.33 -9.81
N GLN A 78 9.29 -12.07 -9.14
CA GLN A 78 8.93 -12.72 -7.88
C GLN A 78 8.64 -11.70 -6.80
N GLU A 79 9.41 -10.62 -6.75
CA GLU A 79 9.13 -9.56 -5.78
C GLU A 79 7.80 -8.89 -6.10
N VAL A 80 7.53 -8.63 -7.38
CA VAL A 80 6.27 -8.01 -7.80
C VAL A 80 5.09 -8.89 -7.39
N GLU A 81 5.17 -10.19 -7.65
CA GLU A 81 4.12 -11.12 -7.27
C GLU A 81 3.88 -11.12 -5.77
N PHE A 82 4.95 -11.12 -4.98
CA PHE A 82 4.83 -11.07 -3.53
C PHE A 82 4.14 -9.80 -3.06
N ILE A 83 4.53 -8.65 -3.62
CA ILE A 83 3.95 -7.37 -3.22
C ILE A 83 2.47 -7.32 -3.59
N ILE A 84 2.10 -7.84 -4.74
CA ILE A 84 0.69 -7.89 -5.15
C ILE A 84 -0.12 -8.75 -4.19
N GLU A 85 0.40 -9.92 -3.85
CA GLU A 85 -0.28 -10.83 -2.92
C GLU A 85 -0.41 -10.20 -1.53
N LEU A 86 0.67 -9.60 -1.05
CA LEU A 86 0.68 -8.97 0.27
C LEU A 86 -0.30 -7.79 0.32
N THR A 87 -0.30 -6.96 -0.73
CA THR A 87 -1.20 -5.82 -0.80
C THR A 87 -2.66 -6.27 -0.84
N SER A 88 -2.95 -7.30 -1.62
CA SER A 88 -4.30 -7.85 -1.70
C SER A 88 -4.76 -8.38 -0.34
N LEU A 89 -3.87 -9.03 0.37
CA LEU A 89 -4.17 -9.55 1.71
C LEU A 89 -4.44 -8.41 2.69
N PHE A 90 -3.64 -7.37 2.66
CA PHE A 90 -3.85 -6.19 3.49
C PHE A 90 -5.17 -5.50 3.16
N MET A 91 -5.49 -5.34 1.88
CA MET A 91 -6.74 -4.71 1.47
C MET A 91 -7.95 -5.48 1.97
N ARG A 92 -7.89 -6.81 1.88
CA ARG A 92 -8.96 -7.66 2.40
C ARG A 92 -9.11 -7.47 3.90
N ASN A 93 -8.00 -7.40 4.61
CA ASN A 93 -8.01 -7.22 6.06
C ASN A 93 -8.58 -5.85 6.42
N ILE A 94 -8.19 -4.81 5.70
CA ILE A 94 -8.72 -3.46 5.91
C ILE A 94 -10.24 -3.45 5.76
N ILE A 95 -10.74 -4.11 4.74
CA ILE A 95 -12.18 -4.18 4.49
C ILE A 95 -12.89 -4.88 5.66
N LYS A 96 -12.31 -5.96 6.18
CA LYS A 96 -12.87 -6.65 7.34
C LYS A 96 -12.87 -5.76 8.58
N LEU A 97 -11.78 -5.06 8.82
CA LEU A 97 -11.67 -4.14 9.94
C LEU A 97 -12.70 -3.02 9.85
N ASN A 98 -12.96 -2.55 8.65
CA ASN A 98 -13.89 -1.46 8.44
C ASN A 98 -15.34 -1.84 8.79
N LYS A 99 -15.64 -3.13 8.84
CA LYS A 99 -16.98 -3.62 9.18
C LYS A 99 -17.22 -3.72 10.68
N LYS A 100 -16.21 -3.53 11.48
CA LYS A 100 -16.34 -3.59 12.94
C LYS A 100 -16.98 -2.35 13.53
#